data_57cc41da6c97af9144a532decfe86ce5
#
_entry.id   57cc41da6c97af9144a532decfe86ce5
#
_cell.length_a   1.000
_cell.length_b   1.000
_cell.length_c   1.000
_cell.angle_alpha   90.00
_cell.angle_beta   90.00
_cell.angle_gamma   90.00
#
_symmetry.space_group_name_H-M   'P 1'
#
loop_
_entity.id
_entity.type
_entity.pdbx_description
1 polymer ?
#
loop_
_entity_poly.entity_id
_entity_poly.type
_entity_poly.pdbx_seq_one_letter_code
_entity_poly.pdbx_strand_id
1 'polypeptide(L)'
;MIVTKIEEGEKNRKKIYIDGEYAFFLYPKELRQYPIEVDEEVSKELYEEIRQKIVLIRAKRRMLALLSKKDYTCEEIARKLRQGYYCEDIIEEVIS
;
A
#
# COMPACT_ATOMS: atom_id res chain seq x y z
N MET A 1 17.47 -1.04 -0.06
CA MET A 1 16.43 0.04 -0.02
C MET A 1 16.40 0.65 1.38
N ILE A 2 16.38 1.97 1.44
CA ILE A 2 16.42 2.69 2.71
C ILE A 2 15.07 3.36 2.97
N VAL A 3 14.54 3.20 4.18
CA VAL A 3 13.33 3.93 4.59
C VAL A 3 13.73 5.38 4.83
N THR A 4 13.29 6.27 3.96
CA THR A 4 13.68 7.67 4.03
C THR A 4 12.73 8.53 4.85
N LYS A 5 11.49 8.09 5.02
CA LYS A 5 10.49 8.87 5.75
C LYS A 5 9.31 7.99 6.15
N ILE A 6 8.76 8.24 7.32
CA ILE A 6 7.48 7.67 7.74
C ILE A 6 6.60 8.85 8.13
N GLU A 7 5.55 9.08 7.36
CA GLU A 7 4.67 10.23 7.52
C GLU A 7 3.32 9.82 8.08
N GLU A 8 2.85 10.55 9.10
CA GLU A 8 1.52 10.34 9.63
C GLU A 8 0.45 10.76 8.62
N GLY A 9 -0.50 9.88 8.36
CA GLY A 9 -1.64 10.16 7.52
C GLY A 9 -2.93 10.08 8.30
N GLU A 10 -4.05 10.25 7.60
CA GLU A 10 -5.37 10.13 8.19
C GLU A 10 -5.64 8.70 8.65
N LYS A 11 -6.50 8.54 9.66
CA LYS A 11 -6.96 7.23 10.15
C LYS A 11 -5.81 6.33 10.60
N ASN A 12 -4.78 6.92 11.22
CA ASN A 12 -3.60 6.21 11.71
C ASN A 12 -2.76 5.53 10.63
N ARG A 13 -2.91 5.94 9.38
CA ARG A 13 -2.05 5.42 8.31
C ARG A 13 -0.63 5.94 8.50
N LYS A 14 0.34 5.06 8.35
CA LYS A 14 1.76 5.42 8.37
C LYS A 14 2.27 5.28 6.95
N LYS A 15 2.51 6.40 6.28
CA LYS A 15 2.99 6.40 4.89
C LYS A 15 4.48 6.17 4.88
N ILE A 16 4.90 5.11 4.22
CA ILE A 16 6.30 4.69 4.17
C ILE A 16 6.93 5.15 2.85
N TYR A 17 8.01 5.90 2.96
CA TYR A 17 8.79 6.35 1.81
C TYR A 17 10.11 5.58 1.79
N ILE A 18 10.44 5.02 0.64
CA ILE A 18 11.65 4.22 0.44
C ILE A 18 12.44 4.85 -0.70
N ASP A 19 13.72 5.13 -0.44
CA ASP A 19 14.62 5.77 -1.40
C ASP A 19 14.02 7.07 -1.97
N GLY A 20 13.36 7.85 -1.12
CA GLY A 20 12.79 9.13 -1.48
C GLY A 20 11.43 9.08 -2.14
N GLU A 21 10.89 7.89 -2.40
CA GLU A 21 9.61 7.73 -3.08
C GLU A 21 8.58 7.06 -2.19
N TYR A 22 7.33 7.48 -2.32
CA TYR A 22 6.24 6.83 -1.61
C TYR A 22 6.10 5.38 -2.06
N ALA A 23 6.09 4.46 -1.11
CA ALA A 23 5.99 3.03 -1.39
C ALA A 23 4.60 2.48 -1.05
N PHE A 24 4.20 2.60 0.21
CA PHE A 24 2.91 2.10 0.70
C PHE A 24 2.62 2.68 2.07
N PHE A 25 1.41 2.45 2.57
CA PHE A 25 1.11 2.81 3.95
C PHE A 25 0.83 1.54 4.75
N LEU A 26 1.12 1.62 6.06
CA LEU A 26 0.84 0.55 7.00
C LEU A 26 0.07 1.12 8.18
N TYR A 27 -0.77 0.29 8.79
CA TYR A 27 -1.41 0.64 10.05
C TYR A 27 -0.50 0.25 11.21
N PRO A 28 -0.68 0.82 12.41
CA PRO A 28 0.17 0.47 13.56
C PRO A 28 0.28 -1.03 13.83
N LYS A 29 -0.82 -1.76 13.66
CA LYS A 29 -0.82 -3.21 13.84
C LYS A 29 0.14 -3.90 12.86
N GLU A 30 0.15 -3.44 11.61
CA GLU A 30 1.01 -3.98 10.57
C GLU A 30 2.47 -3.62 10.81
N LEU A 31 2.73 -2.42 11.33
CA LEU A 31 4.08 -2.01 11.70
C LEU A 31 4.63 -2.84 12.87
N ARG A 32 3.76 -3.28 13.76
CA ARG A 32 4.18 -4.18 14.84
C ARG A 32 4.58 -5.57 14.29
N GLN A 33 3.89 -6.00 13.26
CA GLN A 33 4.20 -7.28 12.59
C GLN A 33 5.47 -7.17 11.74
N TYR A 34 5.67 -6.04 11.08
CA TYR A 34 6.82 -5.77 10.23
C TYR A 34 7.47 -4.46 10.68
N PRO A 35 8.28 -4.48 11.76
CA PRO A 35 8.86 -3.24 12.29
C PRO A 35 9.82 -2.61 11.29
N ILE A 36 9.51 -1.37 10.93
CA ILE A 36 10.29 -0.58 9.99
C ILE A 36 10.51 0.79 10.61
N GLU A 37 11.73 1.29 10.58
CA GLU A 37 12.05 2.61 11.11
C GLU A 37 12.79 3.45 10.08
N VAL A 38 12.69 4.77 10.24
CA VAL A 38 13.41 5.70 9.37
C VAL A 38 14.92 5.44 9.46
N ASP A 39 15.59 5.55 8.33
CA ASP A 39 17.03 5.31 8.13
C ASP A 39 17.44 3.85 8.20
N GLU A 40 16.50 2.94 8.39
CA GLU A 40 16.80 1.52 8.32
C GLU A 40 16.79 1.01 6.89
N GLU A 41 17.61 0.02 6.64
CA GLU A 41 17.62 -0.67 5.36
C GLU A 41 16.55 -1.76 5.34
N VAL A 42 15.79 -1.81 4.26
CA VAL A 42 14.76 -2.84 4.03
C VAL A 42 15.27 -3.74 2.93
N SER A 43 15.32 -5.05 3.18
CA SER A 43 15.72 -6.00 2.16
C SER A 43 14.65 -6.08 1.06
N LYS A 44 15.06 -6.50 -0.13
CA LYS A 44 14.14 -6.70 -1.23
C LYS A 44 13.09 -7.75 -0.86
N GLU A 45 13.51 -8.79 -0.16
CA GLU A 45 12.63 -9.87 0.28
C GLU A 45 11.57 -9.37 1.24
N LEU A 46 11.95 -8.54 2.21
CA LEU A 46 11.00 -7.97 3.16
C LEU A 46 10.03 -7.01 2.46
N TYR A 47 10.54 -6.19 1.56
CA TYR A 47 9.70 -5.27 0.78
C TYR A 47 8.63 -6.05 -0.01
N GLU A 48 9.04 -7.12 -0.70
CA GLU A 48 8.11 -7.95 -1.46
C GLU A 48 7.13 -8.69 -0.57
N GLU A 49 7.55 -9.12 0.60
CA GLU A 49 6.64 -9.78 1.54
C GLU A 49 5.55 -8.83 2.02
N ILE A 50 5.91 -7.62 2.40
CA ILE A 50 4.93 -6.60 2.81
C ILE A 50 3.99 -6.28 1.65
N ARG A 51 4.54 -6.11 0.46
CA ARG A 51 3.78 -5.80 -0.72
C ARG A 51 2.74 -6.90 -1.02
N GLN A 52 3.16 -8.15 -1.02
CA GLN A 52 2.28 -9.27 -1.36
C GLN A 52 1.29 -9.62 -0.27
N LYS A 53 1.72 -9.65 0.98
CA LYS A 53 0.90 -10.15 2.09
C LYS A 53 0.01 -9.09 2.72
N ILE A 54 0.35 -7.82 2.58
CA ILE A 54 -0.41 -6.73 3.18
C ILE A 54 -1.02 -5.81 2.13
N VAL A 55 -0.18 -5.17 1.34
CA VAL A 55 -0.63 -4.09 0.45
C VAL A 55 -1.54 -4.60 -0.65
N LEU A 56 -1.12 -5.62 -1.35
CA LEU A 56 -1.88 -6.19 -2.46
C LEU A 56 -3.21 -6.79 -2.00
N ILE A 57 -3.19 -7.50 -0.89
CA ILE A 57 -4.40 -8.11 -0.33
C ILE A 57 -5.40 -7.02 0.07
N ARG A 58 -4.93 -5.95 0.70
CA ARG A 58 -5.78 -4.83 1.09
C ARG A 58 -6.39 -4.14 -0.14
N ALA A 59 -5.60 -3.95 -1.19
CA ALA A 59 -6.08 -3.37 -2.44
C ALA A 59 -7.15 -4.24 -3.09
N LYS A 60 -6.95 -5.55 -3.12
CA LYS A 60 -7.93 -6.50 -3.66
C LYS A 60 -9.24 -6.47 -2.87
N ARG A 61 -9.16 -6.41 -1.54
CA ARG A 61 -10.34 -6.29 -0.69
C ARG A 61 -11.10 -5.00 -0.97
N ARG A 62 -10.38 -3.91 -1.17
CA ARG A 62 -10.99 -2.62 -1.51
C ARG A 62 -11.73 -2.70 -2.84
N MET A 63 -11.11 -3.31 -3.85
CA MET A 63 -11.74 -3.51 -5.15
C MET A 63 -13.02 -4.32 -5.03
N LEU A 64 -12.96 -5.45 -4.31
CA LEU A 64 -14.13 -6.31 -4.12
C LEU A 64 -15.25 -5.58 -3.37
N ALA A 65 -14.91 -4.77 -2.38
CA ALA A 65 -15.88 -3.97 -1.66
C ALA A 65 -16.57 -2.94 -2.57
N LEU A 66 -15.82 -2.32 -3.47
CA LEU A 66 -16.38 -1.40 -4.44
C LEU A 66 -17.33 -2.11 -5.40
N LEU A 67 -16.91 -3.24 -5.95
CA LEU A 67 -17.70 -4.02 -6.91
C LEU A 67 -18.96 -4.60 -6.30
N SER A 68 -18.99 -4.80 -4.99
CA SER A 68 -20.20 -5.29 -4.30
C SER A 68 -21.30 -4.22 -4.22
N LYS A 69 -20.98 -2.96 -4.44
CA LYS A 69 -21.93 -1.85 -4.34
C LYS A 69 -22.56 -1.48 -5.69
N LYS A 70 -21.76 -1.51 -6.74
CA LYS A 70 -22.21 -1.21 -8.10
C LYS A 70 -21.17 -1.66 -9.11
N ASP A 71 -21.52 -1.61 -10.38
CA ASP A 71 -20.59 -1.91 -11.46
C ASP A 71 -19.66 -0.71 -11.66
N TYR A 72 -18.37 -0.94 -11.53
CA TYR A 72 -17.33 0.04 -11.80
C TYR A 72 -16.52 -0.41 -13.02
N THR A 73 -16.08 0.55 -13.81
CA THR A 73 -15.12 0.26 -14.88
C THR A 73 -13.74 0.10 -14.28
N CYS A 74 -12.81 -0.50 -15.05
CA CYS A 74 -11.42 -0.62 -14.60
C CYS A 74 -10.82 0.76 -14.28
N GLU A 75 -11.14 1.77 -15.09
CA GLU A 75 -10.64 3.13 -14.86
C GLU A 75 -11.17 3.72 -13.55
N GLU A 76 -12.43 3.48 -13.25
CA GLU A 76 -13.03 3.95 -12.00
C GLU A 76 -12.40 3.27 -10.79
N ILE A 77 -12.18 1.96 -10.87
CA ILE A 77 -11.50 1.20 -9.82
C ILE A 77 -10.08 1.74 -9.62
N ALA A 78 -9.34 1.96 -10.71
CA ALA A 78 -7.98 2.50 -10.63
C ALA A 78 -7.97 3.86 -9.93
N ARG A 79 -8.91 4.73 -10.29
CA ARG A 79 -9.00 6.06 -9.67
C ARG A 79 -9.29 5.95 -8.17
N LYS A 80 -10.21 5.07 -7.78
CA LYS A 80 -10.54 4.87 -6.37
C LYS A 80 -9.34 4.34 -5.58
N LEU A 81 -8.58 3.43 -6.17
CA LEU A 81 -7.37 2.89 -5.53
C LEU A 81 -6.30 3.96 -5.39
N ARG A 82 -6.13 4.83 -6.40
CA ARG A 82 -5.19 5.97 -6.28
C ARG A 82 -5.59 6.90 -5.14
N GLN A 83 -6.87 7.18 -5.00
CA GLN A 83 -7.38 8.00 -3.90
C GLN A 83 -7.11 7.34 -2.55
N GLY A 84 -7.00 6.02 -2.51
CA GLY A 84 -6.67 5.25 -1.32
C GLY A 84 -5.17 5.07 -1.09
N TYR A 85 -4.33 5.80 -1.83
CA TYR A 85 -2.88 5.79 -1.69
C TYR A 85 -2.21 4.48 -2.11
N TYR A 86 -2.76 3.79 -3.10
CA TYR A 86 -2.11 2.63 -3.71
C TYR A 86 -1.31 3.07 -4.92
N CYS A 87 -0.09 2.53 -5.06
CA CYS A 87 0.79 2.86 -6.17
C CYS A 87 0.34 2.18 -7.47
N GLU A 88 0.79 2.72 -8.61
CA GLU A 88 0.35 2.25 -9.93
C GLU A 88 0.64 0.77 -10.17
N ASP A 89 1.78 0.27 -9.71
CA ASP A 89 2.12 -1.15 -9.88
C ASP A 89 1.16 -2.06 -9.12
N ILE A 90 0.72 -1.64 -7.95
CA ILE A 90 -0.29 -2.38 -7.17
C ILE A 90 -1.63 -2.34 -7.88
N ILE A 91 -2.02 -1.18 -8.38
CA ILE A 91 -3.29 -0.99 -9.10
C ILE A 91 -3.34 -1.88 -10.34
N GLU A 92 -2.27 -1.90 -11.13
CA GLU A 92 -2.19 -2.73 -12.33
C GLU A 92 -2.32 -4.21 -11.99
N GLU A 93 -1.65 -4.66 -10.94
CA GLU A 93 -1.70 -6.07 -10.53
C GLU A 93 -3.09 -6.47 -10.04
N VAL A 94 -3.78 -5.59 -9.33
CA VAL A 94 -5.13 -5.88 -8.82
C VAL A 94 -6.14 -5.95 -9.96
N ILE A 95 -6.03 -5.06 -10.93
CA ILE A 95 -6.99 -4.96 -12.04
C ILE A 95 -6.76 -6.03 -13.11
N SER A 96 -5.52 -6.45 -13.30
CA SER A 96 -5.18 -7.43 -14.33
C SER A 96 -5.74 -8.82 -14.09
#